data_44293b97c9b0369e5a7fd41eba40c4c0
#
_entry.id   44293b97c9b0369e5a7fd41eba40c4c0
#
_cell.length_a   1.000
_cell.length_b   1.000
_cell.length_c   1.000
_cell.angle_alpha   90.00
_cell.angle_beta   90.00
_cell.angle_gamma   90.00
#
_symmetry.space_group_name_H-M   'P 1'
#
loop_
_entity.id
_entity.type
_entity.pdbx_description
1 polymer ?
#
loop_
_entity_poly.entity_id
_entity_poly.type
_entity_poly.pdbx_seq_one_letter_code
_entity_poly.pdbx_strand_id
1 'polypeptide(L)'
;MEKQFKRTLITTALPYANGPVHIGHLAGVYVPADIYARYLRLKGEEVLMIGGSDEHGVPITLRAKKEGITPQDVVDRYHGIIKKSFEEFGISFDIYSRTTSATHRQVASDFFRTLYDKGEFIEKTSEQYYDEEAKQFLADRYITGTCPHCGNEKAYGDQCEACGTSLSPTDLIDPKSAISGSQPVMKETKH
;
A
#
# COMPACT_ATOMS: atom_id res chain seq x y z
N MET A 1 -25.89 -29.41 -11.66
CA MET A 1 -26.31 -28.11 -12.22
C MET A 1 -25.14 -27.17 -12.03
N GLU A 2 -24.49 -26.75 -13.12
CA GLU A 2 -23.48 -25.69 -13.06
C GLU A 2 -24.15 -24.41 -12.53
N LYS A 3 -23.56 -23.77 -11.50
CA LYS A 3 -24.01 -22.49 -11.01
C LYS A 3 -23.79 -21.43 -12.10
N GLN A 4 -24.86 -20.98 -12.73
CA GLN A 4 -24.79 -19.91 -13.70
C GLN A 4 -24.76 -18.57 -12.97
N PHE A 5 -23.62 -17.91 -12.94
CA PHE A 5 -23.49 -16.56 -12.37
C PHE A 5 -24.08 -15.53 -13.34
N LYS A 6 -24.76 -14.52 -12.81
CA LYS A 6 -25.33 -13.44 -13.65
C LYS A 6 -24.26 -12.54 -14.25
N ARG A 7 -23.17 -12.33 -13.52
CA ARG A 7 -22.04 -11.45 -13.90
C ARG A 7 -20.79 -11.83 -13.15
N THR A 8 -19.65 -11.49 -13.70
CA THR A 8 -18.32 -11.68 -13.10
C THR A 8 -17.66 -10.36 -12.82
N LEU A 9 -17.22 -10.15 -11.56
CA LEU A 9 -16.37 -9.03 -11.17
C LEU A 9 -14.94 -9.54 -11.05
N ILE A 10 -14.03 -8.91 -11.78
CA ILE A 10 -12.58 -9.17 -11.72
C ILE A 10 -11.93 -7.96 -11.03
N THR A 11 -11.25 -8.20 -9.93
CA THR A 11 -10.46 -7.20 -9.22
C THR A 11 -8.98 -7.55 -9.31
N THR A 12 -8.14 -6.55 -9.45
CA THR A 12 -6.68 -6.72 -9.46
C THR A 12 -6.06 -6.11 -8.22
N ALA A 13 -4.90 -6.62 -7.81
CA ALA A 13 -4.11 -5.99 -6.78
C ALA A 13 -3.77 -4.54 -7.17
N LEU A 14 -3.82 -3.63 -6.21
CA LEU A 14 -3.54 -2.22 -6.43
C LEU A 14 -2.03 -1.98 -6.39
N PRO A 15 -1.41 -1.47 -7.48
CA PRO A 15 0.00 -1.11 -7.43
C PRO A 15 0.19 0.15 -6.59
N TYR A 16 1.30 0.20 -5.85
CA TYR A 16 1.69 1.40 -5.12
C TYR A 16 2.03 2.55 -6.06
N ALA A 17 1.40 3.71 -5.84
CA ALA A 17 1.65 4.92 -6.62
C ALA A 17 2.93 5.66 -6.15
N ASN A 18 4.04 4.94 -6.02
CA ASN A 18 5.36 5.47 -5.67
C ASN A 18 6.45 5.17 -6.71
N GLY A 19 6.08 4.53 -7.82
CA GLY A 19 6.97 4.17 -8.92
C GLY A 19 6.19 3.66 -10.12
N PRO A 20 6.86 3.51 -11.29
CA PRO A 20 6.24 2.90 -12.46
C PRO A 20 6.01 1.39 -12.25
N VAL A 21 5.05 0.83 -12.98
CA VAL A 21 4.93 -0.62 -13.09
C VAL A 21 6.08 -1.20 -13.92
N HIS A 22 6.41 -2.45 -13.67
CA HIS A 22 7.42 -3.20 -14.41
C HIS A 22 6.86 -4.53 -14.90
N ILE A 23 7.65 -5.27 -15.69
CA ILE A 23 7.22 -6.52 -16.31
C ILE A 23 6.68 -7.55 -15.31
N GLY A 24 7.21 -7.59 -14.09
CA GLY A 24 6.72 -8.49 -13.04
C GLY A 24 5.28 -8.16 -12.61
N HIS A 25 4.92 -6.88 -12.52
CA HIS A 25 3.53 -6.47 -12.27
C HIS A 25 2.61 -6.89 -13.43
N LEU A 26 3.04 -6.62 -14.67
CA LEU A 26 2.23 -6.92 -15.85
C LEU A 26 2.01 -8.43 -15.99
N ALA A 27 3.08 -9.22 -15.99
CA ALA A 27 3.03 -10.66 -16.20
C ALA A 27 2.40 -11.42 -15.01
N GLY A 28 2.58 -10.93 -13.78
CA GLY A 28 2.08 -11.60 -12.59
C GLY A 28 0.62 -11.34 -12.27
N VAL A 29 0.08 -10.19 -12.66
CA VAL A 29 -1.27 -9.76 -12.24
C VAL A 29 -2.12 -9.28 -13.40
N TYR A 30 -1.69 -8.21 -14.10
CA TYR A 30 -2.63 -7.45 -14.95
C TYR A 30 -2.90 -8.12 -16.29
N VAL A 31 -1.90 -8.70 -16.93
CA VAL A 31 -2.07 -9.46 -18.19
C VAL A 31 -2.91 -10.72 -17.98
N PRO A 32 -2.64 -11.57 -16.96
CA PRO A 32 -3.51 -12.72 -16.68
C PRO A 32 -4.97 -12.34 -16.40
N ALA A 33 -5.20 -11.27 -15.65
CA ALA A 33 -6.55 -10.78 -15.37
C ALA A 33 -7.26 -10.28 -16.62
N ASP A 34 -6.56 -9.56 -17.49
CA ASP A 34 -7.09 -9.05 -18.76
C ASP A 34 -7.41 -10.19 -19.75
N ILE A 35 -6.53 -11.18 -19.85
CA ILE A 35 -6.78 -12.38 -20.66
C ILE A 35 -8.08 -13.07 -20.21
N TYR A 36 -8.25 -13.24 -18.89
CA TYR A 36 -9.45 -13.86 -18.35
C TYR A 36 -10.70 -13.01 -18.60
N ALA A 37 -10.62 -11.71 -18.41
CA ALA A 37 -11.73 -10.78 -18.70
C ALA A 37 -12.13 -10.85 -20.17
N ARG A 38 -11.17 -10.82 -21.09
CA ARG A 38 -11.42 -10.93 -22.53
C ARG A 38 -12.03 -12.28 -22.91
N TYR A 39 -11.52 -13.36 -22.33
CA TYR A 39 -12.08 -14.71 -22.57
C TYR A 39 -13.56 -14.77 -22.19
N LEU A 40 -13.93 -14.28 -21.01
CA LEU A 40 -15.32 -14.28 -20.56
C LEU A 40 -16.22 -13.39 -21.44
N ARG A 41 -15.72 -12.20 -21.83
CA ARG A 41 -16.43 -11.29 -22.74
C ARG A 41 -16.67 -11.94 -24.13
N LEU A 42 -15.68 -12.67 -24.64
CA LEU A 42 -15.82 -13.43 -25.90
C LEU A 42 -16.86 -14.56 -25.79
N LYS A 43 -17.07 -15.12 -24.60
CA LYS A 43 -18.17 -16.06 -24.32
C LYS A 43 -19.54 -15.40 -24.21
N GLY A 44 -19.61 -14.07 -24.26
CA GLY A 44 -20.86 -13.34 -24.08
C GLY A 44 -21.28 -13.16 -22.61
N GLU A 45 -20.36 -13.39 -21.66
CA GLU A 45 -20.63 -13.18 -20.23
C GLU A 45 -20.55 -11.70 -19.87
N GLU A 46 -21.38 -11.25 -18.91
CA GLU A 46 -21.30 -9.91 -18.35
C GLU A 46 -20.10 -9.82 -17.39
N VAL A 47 -19.10 -9.03 -17.76
CA VAL A 47 -17.83 -8.89 -16.99
C VAL A 47 -17.54 -7.45 -16.70
N LEU A 48 -17.19 -7.16 -15.44
CA LEU A 48 -16.64 -5.88 -15.01
C LEU A 48 -15.24 -6.14 -14.46
N MET A 49 -14.23 -5.53 -15.09
CA MET A 49 -12.83 -5.58 -14.64
C MET A 49 -12.45 -4.23 -14.03
N ILE A 50 -12.10 -4.22 -12.75
CA ILE A 50 -11.74 -3.01 -12.03
C ILE A 50 -10.36 -3.12 -11.42
N GLY A 51 -9.67 -1.98 -11.40
CA GLY A 51 -8.38 -1.80 -10.75
C GLY A 51 -8.22 -0.37 -10.21
N GLY A 52 -7.05 -0.08 -9.72
CA GLY A 52 -6.73 1.25 -9.21
C GLY A 52 -5.30 1.29 -8.66
N SER A 53 -4.86 2.45 -8.21
CA SER A 53 -3.59 2.62 -7.52
C SER A 53 -3.78 2.72 -6.01
N ASP A 54 -2.87 2.10 -5.26
CA ASP A 54 -2.73 2.30 -3.82
C ASP A 54 -1.88 3.55 -3.57
N GLU A 55 -2.49 4.53 -2.89
CA GLU A 55 -1.95 5.88 -2.77
C GLU A 55 -1.72 6.31 -1.32
N HIS A 56 -1.77 5.38 -0.39
CA HIS A 56 -1.49 5.62 1.02
C HIS A 56 -0.29 4.80 1.49
N GLY A 57 0.45 5.34 2.45
CA GLY A 57 1.51 4.63 3.12
C GLY A 57 2.84 5.35 3.16
N VAL A 58 3.72 4.82 4.02
CA VAL A 58 5.03 5.37 4.36
C VAL A 58 5.95 5.62 3.16
N PRO A 59 6.07 4.70 2.18
CA PRO A 59 6.97 4.91 1.04
C PRO A 59 6.64 6.16 0.22
N ILE A 60 5.36 6.51 0.09
CA ILE A 60 4.90 7.71 -0.62
C ILE A 60 5.31 8.97 0.15
N THR A 61 5.08 8.97 1.47
CA THR A 61 5.43 10.11 2.32
C THR A 61 6.94 10.35 2.36
N LEU A 62 7.74 9.29 2.48
CA LEU A 62 9.21 9.39 2.43
C LEU A 62 9.70 9.92 1.08
N ARG A 63 9.09 9.47 -0.01
CA ARG A 63 9.43 9.96 -1.35
C ARG A 63 9.08 11.43 -1.51
N ALA A 64 7.89 11.84 -1.10
CA ALA A 64 7.46 13.23 -1.12
C ALA A 64 8.44 14.13 -0.36
N LYS A 65 8.84 13.71 0.85
CA LYS A 65 9.82 14.43 1.67
C LYS A 65 11.18 14.54 0.99
N LYS A 66 11.67 13.44 0.40
CA LYS A 66 12.95 13.41 -0.33
C LYS A 66 12.95 14.33 -1.56
N GLU A 67 11.81 14.41 -2.27
CA GLU A 67 11.66 15.23 -3.48
C GLU A 67 11.23 16.68 -3.16
N GLY A 68 10.89 17.03 -1.93
CA GLY A 68 10.44 18.36 -1.52
C GLY A 68 9.04 18.73 -2.06
N ILE A 69 8.19 17.75 -2.30
CA ILE A 69 6.83 17.90 -2.83
C ILE A 69 5.80 17.28 -1.88
N THR A 70 4.51 17.45 -2.17
CA THR A 70 3.47 16.83 -1.35
C THR A 70 3.28 15.35 -1.68
N PRO A 71 2.78 14.52 -0.73
CA PRO A 71 2.38 13.15 -1.01
C PRO A 71 1.37 13.05 -2.17
N GLN A 72 0.46 14.05 -2.29
CA GLN A 72 -0.52 14.10 -3.36
C GLN A 72 0.15 14.28 -4.73
N ASP A 73 1.18 15.13 -4.84
CA ASP A 73 1.95 15.30 -6.10
C ASP A 73 2.64 14.00 -6.54
N VAL A 74 3.15 13.23 -5.57
CA VAL A 74 3.76 11.92 -5.85
C VAL A 74 2.73 10.97 -6.44
N VAL A 75 1.59 10.79 -5.76
CA VAL A 75 0.57 9.83 -6.20
C VAL A 75 -0.11 10.26 -7.50
N ASP A 76 -0.32 11.55 -7.72
CA ASP A 76 -0.90 12.06 -8.98
C ASP A 76 0.01 11.74 -10.17
N ARG A 77 1.31 11.94 -10.01
CA ARG A 77 2.32 11.60 -11.01
C ARG A 77 2.30 10.11 -11.34
N TYR A 78 2.42 9.26 -10.32
CA TYR A 78 2.55 7.82 -10.54
C TYR A 78 1.24 7.14 -10.92
N HIS A 79 0.10 7.60 -10.41
CA HIS A 79 -1.21 7.16 -10.90
C HIS A 79 -1.33 7.38 -12.40
N GLY A 80 -0.96 8.58 -12.87
CA GLY A 80 -0.99 8.92 -14.30
C GLY A 80 -0.07 8.02 -15.14
N ILE A 81 1.18 7.80 -14.68
CA ILE A 81 2.15 6.93 -15.36
C ILE A 81 1.64 5.48 -15.41
N ILE A 82 1.16 4.95 -14.30
CA ILE A 82 0.69 3.56 -14.21
C ILE A 82 -0.54 3.36 -15.09
N LYS A 83 -1.52 4.26 -15.00
CA LYS A 83 -2.73 4.21 -15.83
C LYS A 83 -2.38 4.22 -17.32
N LYS A 84 -1.52 5.15 -17.73
CA LYS A 84 -1.06 5.25 -19.12
C LYS A 84 -0.33 3.97 -19.57
N SER A 85 0.51 3.39 -18.70
CA SER A 85 1.20 2.13 -19.02
C SER A 85 0.21 0.99 -19.27
N PHE A 86 -0.87 0.90 -18.50
CA PHE A 86 -1.91 -0.10 -18.74
C PHE A 86 -2.67 0.15 -20.04
N GLU A 87 -3.00 1.41 -20.35
CA GLU A 87 -3.65 1.79 -21.60
C GLU A 87 -2.78 1.44 -22.82
N GLU A 88 -1.49 1.79 -22.77
CA GLU A 88 -0.52 1.47 -23.84
C GLU A 88 -0.29 -0.04 -24.00
N PHE A 89 -0.38 -0.80 -22.92
CA PHE A 89 -0.28 -2.27 -22.95
C PHE A 89 -1.60 -2.95 -23.35
N GLY A 90 -2.67 -2.17 -23.52
CA GLY A 90 -3.98 -2.65 -23.91
C GLY A 90 -4.76 -3.39 -22.82
N ILE A 91 -4.44 -3.21 -21.55
CA ILE A 91 -5.21 -3.77 -20.43
C ILE A 91 -6.60 -3.15 -20.39
N SER A 92 -7.64 -3.95 -20.47
CA SER A 92 -9.01 -3.53 -20.70
C SER A 92 -9.82 -3.32 -19.41
N PHE A 93 -9.31 -2.50 -18.50
CA PHE A 93 -10.09 -2.09 -17.33
C PHE A 93 -11.37 -1.34 -17.75
N ASP A 94 -12.51 -1.69 -17.15
CA ASP A 94 -13.72 -0.89 -17.24
C ASP A 94 -13.60 0.36 -16.35
N ILE A 95 -12.97 0.19 -15.18
CA ILE A 95 -12.68 1.29 -14.25
C ILE A 95 -11.25 1.12 -13.71
N TYR A 96 -10.41 2.13 -13.88
CA TYR A 96 -9.14 2.25 -13.18
C TYR A 96 -9.21 3.46 -12.24
N SER A 97 -9.42 3.20 -10.94
CA SER A 97 -9.63 4.19 -9.90
C SER A 97 -8.37 4.43 -9.06
N ARG A 98 -8.53 5.02 -7.88
CA ARG A 98 -7.45 5.34 -6.94
C ARG A 98 -7.97 5.42 -5.50
N THR A 99 -7.13 5.10 -4.52
CA THR A 99 -7.54 5.11 -3.11
C THR A 99 -7.68 6.52 -2.51
N THR A 100 -7.15 7.57 -3.16
CA THR A 100 -7.39 8.97 -2.79
C THR A 100 -8.66 9.57 -3.39
N SER A 101 -9.45 8.80 -4.16
CA SER A 101 -10.71 9.29 -4.70
C SER A 101 -11.73 9.64 -3.60
N ALA A 102 -12.60 10.60 -3.88
CA ALA A 102 -13.66 11.00 -2.95
C ALA A 102 -14.59 9.82 -2.59
N THR A 103 -14.92 9.00 -3.58
CA THR A 103 -15.75 7.78 -3.40
C THR A 103 -15.07 6.80 -2.45
N HIS A 104 -13.78 6.50 -2.66
CA HIS A 104 -13.06 5.58 -1.78
C HIS A 104 -13.00 6.11 -0.36
N ARG A 105 -12.68 7.40 -0.19
CA ARG A 105 -12.63 8.06 1.13
C ARG A 105 -13.96 7.95 1.86
N GLN A 106 -15.06 8.23 1.19
CA GLN A 106 -16.39 8.13 1.79
C GLN A 106 -16.72 6.70 2.20
N VAL A 107 -16.58 5.74 1.28
CA VAL A 107 -16.92 4.33 1.53
C VAL A 107 -16.04 3.73 2.63
N ALA A 108 -14.74 3.98 2.62
CA ALA A 108 -13.82 3.48 3.65
C ALA A 108 -14.16 4.05 5.04
N SER A 109 -14.47 5.36 5.10
CA SER A 109 -14.88 6.02 6.36
C SER A 109 -16.21 5.48 6.88
N ASP A 110 -17.20 5.26 6.01
CA ASP A 110 -18.50 4.72 6.40
C ASP A 110 -18.39 3.25 6.85
N PHE A 111 -17.52 2.48 6.19
CA PHE A 111 -17.25 1.10 6.59
C PHE A 111 -16.61 1.04 7.98
N PHE A 112 -15.58 1.87 8.22
CA PHE A 112 -14.94 1.97 9.54
C PHE A 112 -15.96 2.37 10.61
N ARG A 113 -16.75 3.42 10.37
CA ARG A 113 -17.77 3.89 11.31
C ARG A 113 -18.79 2.81 11.64
N THR A 114 -19.24 2.06 10.63
CA THR A 114 -20.19 0.97 10.82
C THR A 114 -19.65 -0.11 11.76
N LEU A 115 -18.37 -0.46 11.64
CA LEU A 115 -17.74 -1.44 12.54
C LEU A 115 -17.50 -0.86 13.94
N TYR A 116 -17.12 0.42 14.00
CA TYR A 116 -16.96 1.12 15.29
C TYR A 116 -18.27 1.18 16.08
N ASP A 117 -19.37 1.57 15.42
CA ASP A 117 -20.69 1.66 16.05
C ASP A 117 -21.25 0.28 16.48
N LYS A 118 -20.77 -0.79 15.86
CA LYS A 118 -21.07 -2.18 16.25
C LYS A 118 -20.22 -2.69 17.43
N GLY A 119 -19.22 -1.91 17.86
CA GLY A 119 -18.32 -2.32 18.94
C GLY A 119 -17.31 -3.41 18.55
N GLU A 120 -16.99 -3.53 17.25
CA GLU A 120 -16.04 -4.54 16.74
C GLU A 120 -14.57 -4.18 17.01
N PHE A 121 -14.31 -2.97 17.49
CA PHE A 121 -12.96 -2.51 17.84
C PHE A 121 -12.74 -2.56 19.34
N ILE A 122 -11.50 -2.87 19.73
CA ILE A 122 -11.01 -2.75 21.10
C ILE A 122 -9.88 -1.72 21.14
N GLU A 123 -9.89 -0.86 22.14
CA GLU A 123 -8.77 0.03 22.39
C GLU A 123 -7.64 -0.74 23.09
N LYS A 124 -6.43 -0.59 22.57
CA LYS A 124 -5.20 -1.08 23.22
C LYS A 124 -4.26 0.08 23.49
N THR A 125 -3.60 0.03 24.63
CA THR A 125 -2.48 0.90 24.97
C THR A 125 -1.20 0.10 24.82
N SER A 126 -0.22 0.62 24.08
CA SER A 126 1.11 0.04 23.97
C SER A 126 2.17 1.13 23.85
N GLU A 127 3.42 0.78 24.11
CA GLU A 127 4.55 1.63 23.83
C GLU A 127 4.95 1.50 22.36
N GLN A 128 5.17 2.66 21.72
CA GLN A 128 5.64 2.74 20.32
C GLN A 128 6.76 3.76 20.21
N TYR A 129 7.61 3.60 19.21
CA TYR A 129 8.66 4.56 18.92
C TYR A 129 8.09 5.91 18.49
N TYR A 130 8.60 6.97 19.10
CA TYR A 130 8.25 8.36 18.84
C TYR A 130 9.50 9.15 18.47
N ASP A 131 9.42 9.92 17.42
CA ASP A 131 10.45 10.84 16.97
C ASP A 131 10.19 12.22 17.62
N GLU A 132 11.05 12.66 18.52
CA GLU A 132 10.90 13.92 19.22
C GLU A 132 11.18 15.14 18.33
N GLU A 133 12.05 14.99 17.32
CA GLU A 133 12.35 16.05 16.36
C GLU A 133 11.22 16.20 15.34
N ALA A 134 10.73 15.11 14.78
CA ALA A 134 9.60 15.11 13.85
C ALA A 134 8.24 15.24 14.56
N LYS A 135 8.19 15.10 15.89
CA LYS A 135 7.00 15.18 16.75
C LYS A 135 5.88 14.22 16.31
N GLN A 136 6.24 12.97 16.00
CA GLN A 136 5.28 11.97 15.58
C GLN A 136 5.67 10.56 15.98
N PHE A 137 4.67 9.68 16.11
CA PHE A 137 4.90 8.24 16.22
C PHE A 137 5.41 7.68 14.90
N LEU A 138 6.27 6.66 15.01
CA LEU A 138 6.91 6.04 13.85
C LEU A 138 6.21 4.72 13.51
N ALA A 139 5.66 4.64 12.31
CA ALA A 139 5.29 3.36 11.73
C ALA A 139 6.55 2.53 11.43
N ASP A 140 6.39 1.21 11.32
CA ASP A 140 7.50 0.25 11.22
C ASP A 140 8.55 0.62 10.16
N ARG A 141 8.12 1.07 8.99
CA ARG A 141 9.01 1.51 7.90
C ARG A 141 9.60 2.92 8.07
N TYR A 142 9.20 3.64 9.08
CA TYR A 142 9.89 4.87 9.50
C TYR A 142 11.05 4.61 10.46
N ILE A 143 11.28 3.34 10.81
CA ILE A 143 12.37 2.93 11.70
C ILE A 143 13.35 2.09 10.91
N THR A 144 14.62 2.45 10.98
CA THR A 144 15.72 1.71 10.36
C THR A 144 16.76 1.38 11.43
N GLY A 145 17.48 0.30 11.25
CA GLY A 145 18.53 -0.11 12.18
C GLY A 145 19.27 -1.34 11.68
N THR A 146 20.09 -1.91 12.54
CA THR A 146 20.85 -3.10 12.20
C THR A 146 20.03 -4.37 12.47
N CYS A 147 19.94 -5.22 11.46
CA CYS A 147 19.27 -6.51 11.56
C CYS A 147 20.01 -7.43 12.54
N PRO A 148 19.36 -7.98 13.58
CA PRO A 148 20.00 -8.88 14.52
C PRO A 148 20.40 -10.23 13.91
N HIS A 149 19.83 -10.62 12.76
CA HIS A 149 20.10 -11.92 12.11
C HIS A 149 21.30 -11.87 11.15
N CYS A 150 21.40 -10.83 10.32
CA CYS A 150 22.42 -10.80 9.27
C CYS A 150 23.38 -9.60 9.33
N GLY A 151 23.21 -8.69 10.30
CA GLY A 151 24.05 -7.52 10.46
C GLY A 151 23.83 -6.41 9.41
N ASN A 152 22.77 -6.49 8.57
CA ASN A 152 22.47 -5.42 7.62
C ASN A 152 22.08 -4.15 8.37
N GLU A 153 22.85 -3.07 8.21
CA GLU A 153 22.67 -1.79 8.90
C GLU A 153 21.48 -0.96 8.36
N LYS A 154 20.77 -1.46 7.33
CA LYS A 154 19.66 -0.78 6.69
C LYS A 154 18.37 -1.62 6.70
N ALA A 155 18.16 -2.40 7.76
CA ALA A 155 16.91 -3.12 7.93
C ALA A 155 15.79 -2.17 8.36
N TYR A 156 14.57 -2.44 7.89
CA TYR A 156 13.37 -1.75 8.35
C TYR A 156 12.75 -2.45 9.57
N GLY A 157 11.89 -1.74 10.28
CA GLY A 157 11.25 -2.26 11.49
C GLY A 157 10.24 -3.39 11.25
N ASP A 158 9.81 -3.64 10.02
CA ASP A 158 8.92 -4.75 9.66
C ASP A 158 9.68 -5.94 9.03
N GLN A 159 10.77 -5.66 8.32
CA GLN A 159 11.50 -6.68 7.56
C GLN A 159 12.93 -6.26 7.25
N CYS A 160 13.82 -7.23 7.21
CA CYS A 160 15.16 -7.04 6.66
C CYS A 160 15.17 -7.38 5.17
N GLU A 161 15.39 -6.40 4.31
CA GLU A 161 15.41 -6.57 2.84
C GLU A 161 16.61 -7.43 2.35
N ALA A 162 17.65 -7.59 3.17
CA ALA A 162 18.83 -8.39 2.80
C ALA A 162 18.66 -9.90 3.05
N CYS A 163 18.04 -10.29 4.17
CA CYS A 163 17.86 -11.70 4.53
C CYS A 163 16.40 -12.17 4.54
N GLY A 164 15.43 -11.26 4.30
CA GLY A 164 14.02 -11.58 4.24
C GLY A 164 13.34 -11.87 5.60
N THR A 165 14.07 -11.74 6.72
CA THR A 165 13.51 -12.01 8.04
C THR A 165 12.51 -10.93 8.43
N SER A 166 11.31 -11.35 8.89
CA SER A 166 10.34 -10.45 9.51
C SER A 166 10.87 -9.96 10.86
N LEU A 167 10.69 -8.69 11.12
CA LEU A 167 11.17 -8.01 12.33
C LEU A 167 10.02 -7.26 13.00
N SER A 168 10.22 -6.98 14.28
CA SER A 168 9.52 -5.90 14.99
C SER A 168 10.46 -4.70 15.10
N PRO A 169 9.96 -3.46 15.13
CA PRO A 169 10.82 -2.30 15.35
C PRO A 169 11.74 -2.39 16.57
N THR A 170 11.28 -3.09 17.60
CA THR A 170 12.03 -3.32 18.85
C THR A 170 13.15 -4.35 18.73
N ASP A 171 13.18 -5.15 17.65
CA ASP A 171 14.24 -6.14 17.41
C ASP A 171 15.48 -5.51 16.80
N LEU A 172 15.34 -4.33 16.19
CA LEU A 172 16.46 -3.66 15.55
C LEU A 172 17.51 -3.20 16.56
N ILE A 173 18.79 -3.40 16.21
CA ILE A 173 19.92 -2.85 16.94
C ILE A 173 20.13 -1.41 16.45
N ASP A 174 20.31 -0.48 17.41
CA ASP A 174 20.48 0.95 17.15
C ASP A 174 19.40 1.55 16.24
N PRO A 175 18.10 1.48 16.63
CA PRO A 175 17.02 1.99 15.82
C PRO A 175 17.12 3.50 15.63
N LYS A 176 16.85 3.97 14.39
CA LYS A 176 16.85 5.37 13.99
C LYS A 176 15.58 5.73 13.23
N SER A 177 15.12 6.97 13.43
CA SER A 177 14.05 7.51 12.61
C SER A 177 14.52 7.72 11.16
N ALA A 178 13.83 7.15 10.19
CA ALA A 178 14.06 7.43 8.78
C ALA A 178 13.60 8.85 8.38
N ILE A 179 12.94 9.56 9.29
CA ILE A 179 12.40 10.91 9.05
C ILE A 179 13.42 11.97 9.40
N SER A 180 13.94 11.94 10.64
CA SER A 180 14.89 12.92 11.17
C SER A 180 16.33 12.41 11.25
N GLY A 181 16.52 11.07 11.30
CA GLY A 181 17.79 10.43 11.59
C GLY A 181 18.09 10.34 13.09
N SER A 182 17.23 10.88 13.95
CA SER A 182 17.40 10.86 15.41
C SER A 182 17.14 9.46 15.99
N GLN A 183 17.59 9.22 17.20
CA GLN A 183 17.25 8.02 17.95
C GLN A 183 15.84 8.20 18.54
N PRO A 184 14.88 7.32 18.21
CA PRO A 184 13.52 7.46 18.70
C PRO A 184 13.41 7.01 20.17
N VAL A 185 12.41 7.54 20.88
CA VAL A 185 12.08 7.17 22.24
C VAL A 185 10.80 6.37 22.31
N MET A 186 10.65 5.50 23.32
CA MET A 186 9.40 4.79 23.55
C MET A 186 8.38 5.72 24.23
N LYS A 187 7.16 5.79 23.68
CA LYS A 187 6.03 6.52 24.25
C LYS A 187 4.77 5.67 24.21
N GLU A 188 4.00 5.78 25.29
CA GLU A 188 2.68 5.16 25.37
C GLU A 188 1.69 5.82 24.40
N THR A 189 0.94 5.00 23.69
CA THR A 189 -0.14 5.44 22.78
C THR A 189 -1.30 4.46 22.80
N LYS A 190 -2.49 5.00 22.52
CA LYS A 190 -3.70 4.20 22.29
C LYS A 190 -3.92 3.97 20.81
N HIS A 191 -4.31 2.79 20.45
CA HIS A 191 -4.67 2.38 19.08
C HIS A 191 -5.72 1.27 19.06
#